data_f7ad06dcc432775ec6a0166100f243b5
#
_entry.id   f7ad06dcc432775ec6a0166100f243b5
#
_cell.length_a   1.000
_cell.length_b   1.000
_cell.length_c   1.000
_cell.angle_alpha   90.00
_cell.angle_beta   90.00
_cell.angle_gamma   90.00
#
_symmetry.space_group_name_H-M   'P 1'
#
loop_
_entity.id
_entity.type
_entity.pdbx_description
1 polymer ?
#
loop_
_entity_poly.entity_id
_entity_poly.type
_entity_poly.pdbx_seq_one_letter_code
_entity_poly.pdbx_strand_id
1 'polypeptide(L)'
;MDLSHPDEWCHRALQLGVDAATPVDADSVVAAEWVRMKCLFGCDEPGIHKTCPPNLPPVAVTQKLLAEYRRGVLLEVGPIVGEENSDPESRRLNDAALALERDLFLAGHHKAWMMGAGPCDICDSCAKGRECPTPKKARPSMEGCGIDVFATVRNAGRTIDVVWDEGDEYRFFALVLVD
;
A
#
# COMPACT_ATOMS: atom_id res chain seq x y z
N MET A 1 24.03 -3.88 0.07
CA MET A 1 23.02 -4.49 0.95
C MET A 1 22.52 -5.72 0.23
N ASP A 2 22.57 -6.87 0.85
CA ASP A 2 21.99 -8.09 0.28
C ASP A 2 20.48 -8.07 0.54
N LEU A 3 19.68 -8.22 -0.49
CA LEU A 3 18.21 -8.26 -0.43
C LEU A 3 17.70 -9.45 -1.25
N SER A 4 18.40 -10.59 -1.19
CA SER A 4 18.08 -11.80 -1.96
C SER A 4 16.98 -12.66 -1.33
N HIS A 5 16.71 -12.49 -0.04
CA HIS A 5 15.71 -13.28 0.69
C HIS A 5 14.62 -12.43 1.35
N PRO A 6 13.38 -12.97 1.52
CA PRO A 6 12.27 -12.24 2.13
C PRO A 6 12.56 -11.68 3.53
N ASP A 7 13.33 -12.39 4.35
CA ASP A 7 13.69 -11.93 5.69
C ASP A 7 14.52 -10.64 5.65
N GLU A 8 15.38 -10.49 4.64
CA GLU A 8 16.20 -9.29 4.43
C GLU A 8 15.35 -8.11 3.97
N TRP A 9 14.30 -8.36 3.17
CA TRP A 9 13.32 -7.34 2.77
C TRP A 9 12.57 -6.82 4.00
N CYS A 10 12.10 -7.73 4.85
CA CYS A 10 11.41 -7.37 6.11
C CYS A 10 12.35 -6.60 7.04
N HIS A 11 13.58 -7.08 7.23
CA HIS A 11 14.57 -6.38 8.05
C HIS A 11 14.84 -4.96 7.51
N ARG A 12 14.97 -4.82 6.19
CA ARG A 12 15.15 -3.51 5.56
C ARG A 12 13.95 -2.60 5.78
N ALA A 13 12.73 -3.12 5.66
CA ALA A 13 11.52 -2.36 5.93
C ALA A 13 11.49 -1.80 7.36
N LEU A 14 11.83 -2.63 8.36
CA LEU A 14 11.94 -2.19 9.76
C LEU A 14 12.97 -1.07 9.94
N GLN A 15 14.11 -1.14 9.26
CA GLN A 15 15.12 -0.05 9.27
C GLN A 15 14.60 1.24 8.63
N LEU A 16 13.63 1.15 7.72
CA LEU A 16 12.99 2.30 7.07
C LEU A 16 11.88 2.92 7.92
N GLY A 17 11.57 2.32 9.08
CA GLY A 17 10.71 2.91 10.10
C GLY A 17 9.28 2.40 10.13
N VAL A 18 8.97 1.25 9.54
CA VAL A 18 7.69 0.56 9.79
C VAL A 18 7.74 -0.23 11.11
N ASP A 19 6.58 -0.49 11.71
CA ASP A 19 6.50 -1.18 13.00
C ASP A 19 6.52 -2.70 12.84
N ALA A 20 6.02 -3.21 11.70
CA ALA A 20 6.14 -4.61 11.34
C ALA A 20 6.24 -4.80 9.82
N ALA A 21 6.86 -5.91 9.43
CA ALA A 21 6.96 -6.35 8.04
C ALA A 21 6.82 -7.87 7.99
N THR A 22 5.98 -8.36 7.07
CA THR A 22 5.66 -9.79 6.95
C THR A 22 5.84 -10.21 5.49
N PRO A 23 6.63 -11.25 5.21
CA PRO A 23 6.71 -11.78 3.85
C PRO A 23 5.36 -12.41 3.48
N VAL A 24 4.94 -12.22 2.25
CA VAL A 24 3.66 -12.75 1.74
C VAL A 24 3.85 -13.39 0.37
N ASP A 25 3.11 -14.45 0.11
CA ASP A 25 2.96 -15.00 -1.22
C ASP A 25 1.96 -14.14 -2.00
N ALA A 26 2.26 -13.83 -3.26
CA ALA A 26 1.41 -12.94 -4.07
C ALA A 26 0.00 -13.53 -4.32
N ASP A 27 -0.16 -14.85 -4.30
CA ASP A 27 -1.44 -15.55 -4.43
C ASP A 27 -2.31 -15.45 -3.17
N SER A 28 -1.73 -15.06 -2.02
CA SER A 28 -2.47 -14.78 -0.79
C SER A 28 -3.10 -13.38 -0.77
N VAL A 29 -2.72 -12.50 -1.72
CA VAL A 29 -3.25 -11.14 -1.86
C VAL A 29 -4.60 -11.19 -2.56
N VAL A 30 -5.62 -10.63 -1.94
CA VAL A 30 -7.01 -10.69 -2.43
C VAL A 30 -7.39 -9.40 -3.14
N ALA A 31 -7.68 -9.49 -4.45
CA ALA A 31 -8.22 -8.38 -5.22
C ALA A 31 -9.69 -8.63 -5.58
N ALA A 32 -10.58 -7.68 -5.23
CA ALA A 32 -12.03 -7.81 -5.33
C ALA A 32 -12.71 -6.52 -5.82
N GLU A 33 -13.69 -6.67 -6.69
CA GLU A 33 -14.43 -5.54 -7.28
C GLU A 33 -15.21 -4.71 -6.24
N TRP A 34 -15.70 -5.33 -5.16
CA TRP A 34 -16.45 -4.60 -4.13
C TRP A 34 -15.61 -3.52 -3.42
N VAL A 35 -14.30 -3.71 -3.31
CA VAL A 35 -13.38 -2.70 -2.77
C VAL A 35 -13.40 -1.44 -3.63
N ARG A 36 -13.37 -1.63 -4.95
CA ARG A 36 -13.46 -0.53 -5.91
C ARG A 36 -14.77 0.24 -5.80
N MET A 37 -15.87 -0.47 -5.53
CA MET A 37 -17.18 0.18 -5.33
C MET A 37 -17.16 1.11 -4.11
N LYS A 38 -16.47 0.74 -3.01
CA LYS A 38 -16.30 1.62 -1.85
C LYS A 38 -15.48 2.88 -2.18
N CYS A 39 -14.43 2.77 -2.99
CA CYS A 39 -13.68 3.93 -3.45
C CYS A 39 -14.52 4.89 -4.31
N LEU A 40 -15.45 4.34 -5.12
CA LEU A 40 -16.28 5.16 -6.02
C LEU A 40 -17.48 5.82 -5.32
N PHE A 41 -18.02 5.17 -4.27
CA PHE A 41 -19.30 5.56 -3.65
C PHE A 41 -19.25 5.76 -2.14
N GLY A 42 -18.13 5.52 -1.48
CA GLY A 42 -17.97 5.65 -0.03
C GLY A 42 -16.75 6.49 0.40
N CYS A 43 -16.09 7.15 -0.54
CA CYS A 43 -14.97 8.04 -0.29
C CYS A 43 -15.41 9.50 -0.38
N ASP A 44 -14.91 10.36 0.50
CA ASP A 44 -15.22 11.80 0.50
C ASP A 44 -14.51 12.55 -0.65
N GLU A 45 -13.46 11.96 -1.25
CA GLU A 45 -12.65 12.56 -2.31
C GLU A 45 -12.59 11.71 -3.60
N PRO A 46 -13.71 11.24 -4.16
CA PRO A 46 -13.69 10.37 -5.32
C PRO A 46 -13.12 11.09 -6.55
N GLY A 47 -12.11 10.48 -7.17
CA GLY A 47 -11.52 11.01 -8.42
C GLY A 47 -10.61 12.23 -8.28
N ILE A 48 -10.34 12.71 -7.06
CA ILE A 48 -9.47 13.89 -6.86
C ILE A 48 -8.02 13.54 -7.14
N HIS A 49 -7.53 12.40 -6.64
CA HIS A 49 -6.14 12.02 -6.79
C HIS A 49 -5.87 11.24 -8.08
N LYS A 50 -4.70 11.48 -8.70
CA LYS A 50 -4.26 10.76 -9.91
C LYS A 50 -4.03 9.28 -9.66
N THR A 51 -3.77 8.92 -8.42
CA THR A 51 -3.53 7.54 -7.95
C THR A 51 -4.77 6.87 -7.37
N CYS A 52 -5.96 7.47 -7.57
CA CYS A 52 -7.23 6.94 -7.10
C CYS A 52 -8.19 6.64 -8.27
N PRO A 53 -9.20 5.80 -8.08
CA PRO A 53 -10.27 5.63 -9.05
C PRO A 53 -10.97 6.97 -9.39
N PRO A 54 -11.38 7.22 -10.61
CA PRO A 54 -11.38 6.31 -11.78
C PRO A 54 -10.06 6.30 -12.58
N ASN A 55 -9.01 7.00 -12.12
CA ASN A 55 -7.74 7.15 -12.85
C ASN A 55 -6.89 5.85 -12.84
N LEU A 56 -7.25 4.86 -12.04
CA LEU A 56 -6.58 3.57 -11.98
C LEU A 56 -7.23 2.54 -12.91
N PRO A 57 -6.45 1.55 -13.38
CA PRO A 57 -6.96 0.44 -14.16
C PRO A 57 -8.07 -0.35 -13.44
N PRO A 58 -8.94 -1.09 -14.13
CA PRO A 58 -9.90 -2.01 -13.51
C PRO A 58 -9.22 -3.07 -12.62
N VAL A 59 -9.94 -3.59 -11.62
CA VAL A 59 -9.43 -4.61 -10.68
C VAL A 59 -8.90 -5.85 -11.39
N ALA A 60 -9.49 -6.22 -12.52
CA ALA A 60 -8.98 -7.32 -13.36
C ALA A 60 -7.51 -7.14 -13.82
N VAL A 61 -7.03 -5.89 -13.91
CA VAL A 61 -5.61 -5.61 -14.20
C VAL A 61 -4.76 -5.88 -12.96
N THR A 62 -5.23 -5.51 -11.77
CA THR A 62 -4.56 -5.86 -10.51
C THR A 62 -4.45 -7.38 -10.33
N GLN A 63 -5.51 -8.12 -10.62
CA GLN A 63 -5.50 -9.60 -10.56
C GLN A 63 -4.44 -10.20 -11.52
N LYS A 64 -4.34 -9.67 -12.74
CA LYS A 64 -3.29 -10.09 -13.69
C LYS A 64 -1.90 -9.70 -13.21
N LEU A 65 -1.75 -8.49 -12.65
CA LEU A 65 -0.49 -8.03 -12.09
C LEU A 65 -0.01 -8.97 -10.97
N LEU A 66 -0.89 -9.30 -10.01
CA LEU A 66 -0.56 -10.22 -8.91
C LEU A 66 -0.08 -11.58 -9.41
N ALA A 67 -0.67 -12.10 -10.50
CA ALA A 67 -0.27 -13.38 -11.11
C ALA A 67 1.15 -13.33 -11.75
N GLU A 68 1.75 -12.18 -11.93
CA GLU A 68 3.12 -12.02 -12.44
C GLU A 68 4.17 -12.04 -11.30
N TYR A 69 3.73 -12.06 -10.04
CA TYR A 69 4.58 -12.10 -8.86
C TYR A 69 4.39 -13.39 -8.08
N ARG A 70 5.42 -13.75 -7.33
CA ARG A 70 5.38 -14.88 -6.39
C ARG A 70 5.36 -14.39 -4.95
N ARG A 71 6.15 -13.36 -4.65
CA ARG A 71 6.39 -12.90 -3.29
C ARG A 71 6.35 -11.39 -3.18
N GLY A 72 6.00 -10.94 -1.98
CA GLY A 72 6.05 -9.55 -1.57
C GLY A 72 6.29 -9.40 -0.09
N VAL A 73 6.18 -8.17 0.38
CA VAL A 73 6.24 -7.80 1.81
C VAL A 73 5.04 -6.94 2.14
N LEU A 74 4.27 -7.37 3.14
CA LEU A 74 3.24 -6.57 3.76
C LEU A 74 3.89 -5.74 4.87
N LEU A 75 3.79 -4.43 4.78
CA LEU A 75 4.29 -3.46 5.75
C LEU A 75 3.15 -2.99 6.64
N GLU A 76 3.46 -2.73 7.91
CA GLU A 76 2.48 -2.30 8.91
C GLU A 76 3.04 -1.14 9.72
N VAL A 77 2.20 -0.13 9.94
CA VAL A 77 2.41 0.95 10.89
C VAL A 77 1.23 0.96 11.87
N GLY A 78 1.53 0.93 13.15
CA GLY A 78 0.57 0.89 14.25
C GLY A 78 0.93 -0.15 15.32
N PRO A 79 0.15 -0.21 16.41
CA PRO A 79 -1.18 0.41 16.57
C PRO A 79 -1.12 1.94 16.73
N ILE A 80 -2.14 2.62 16.21
CA ILE A 80 -2.31 4.06 16.24
C ILE A 80 -3.63 4.36 16.97
N VAL A 81 -3.67 5.42 17.76
CA VAL A 81 -4.87 5.94 18.41
C VAL A 81 -5.00 7.42 18.10
N GLY A 82 -6.22 7.87 17.85
CA GLY A 82 -6.55 9.25 17.54
C GLY A 82 -6.38 9.61 16.05
N GLU A 83 -7.38 10.29 15.51
CA GLU A 83 -7.45 10.66 14.09
C GLU A 83 -6.33 11.64 13.70
N GLU A 84 -5.87 12.48 14.63
CA GLU A 84 -4.79 13.45 14.43
C GLU A 84 -3.45 12.80 14.04
N ASN A 85 -3.27 11.50 14.35
CA ASN A 85 -2.08 10.73 14.03
C ASN A 85 -2.17 10.03 12.66
N SER A 86 -3.34 10.08 12.01
CA SER A 86 -3.59 9.35 10.75
C SER A 86 -2.65 9.78 9.63
N ASP A 87 -2.58 11.07 9.32
CA ASP A 87 -1.79 11.58 8.19
C ASP A 87 -0.27 11.37 8.37
N PRO A 88 0.34 11.71 9.54
CA PRO A 88 1.77 11.45 9.74
C PRO A 88 2.14 9.97 9.61
N GLU A 89 1.32 9.09 10.17
CA GLU A 89 1.61 7.65 10.20
C GLU A 89 1.38 6.98 8.84
N SER A 90 0.33 7.38 8.11
CA SER A 90 0.12 6.96 6.72
C SER A 90 1.29 7.40 5.83
N ARG A 91 1.76 8.64 5.99
CA ARG A 91 2.92 9.16 5.25
C ARG A 91 4.20 8.40 5.60
N ARG A 92 4.46 8.12 6.88
CA ARG A 92 5.60 7.32 7.33
C ARG A 92 5.63 5.94 6.65
N LEU A 93 4.48 5.27 6.60
CA LEU A 93 4.34 3.98 5.92
C LEU A 93 4.61 4.09 4.41
N ASN A 94 3.99 5.07 3.74
CA ASN A 94 4.12 5.25 2.29
C ASN A 94 5.56 5.61 1.88
N ASP A 95 6.23 6.46 2.65
CA ASP A 95 7.64 6.83 2.41
C ASP A 95 8.57 5.62 2.61
N ALA A 96 8.34 4.80 3.65
CA ALA A 96 9.09 3.59 3.89
C ALA A 96 8.89 2.55 2.77
N ALA A 97 7.64 2.35 2.34
CA ALA A 97 7.31 1.43 1.25
C ALA A 97 7.95 1.85 -0.08
N LEU A 98 7.92 3.15 -0.40
CA LEU A 98 8.56 3.69 -1.60
C LEU A 98 10.09 3.55 -1.55
N ALA A 99 10.69 3.76 -0.38
CA ALA A 99 12.13 3.57 -0.18
C ALA A 99 12.52 2.10 -0.33
N LEU A 100 11.70 1.17 0.21
CA LEU A 100 11.93 -0.27 0.07
C LEU A 100 11.82 -0.71 -1.40
N GLU A 101 10.80 -0.26 -2.13
CA GLU A 101 10.67 -0.52 -3.58
C GLU A 101 11.94 -0.12 -4.32
N ARG A 102 12.46 1.08 -4.04
CA ARG A 102 13.69 1.58 -4.66
C ARG A 102 14.90 0.71 -4.29
N ASP A 103 15.06 0.36 -3.04
CA ASP A 103 16.20 -0.43 -2.57
C ASP A 103 16.18 -1.84 -3.18
N LEU A 104 15.01 -2.47 -3.27
CA LEU A 104 14.79 -3.75 -3.94
C LEU A 104 15.13 -3.66 -5.44
N PHE A 105 14.66 -2.62 -6.12
CA PHE A 105 15.00 -2.40 -7.52
C PHE A 105 16.52 -2.29 -7.73
N LEU A 106 17.21 -1.53 -6.89
CA LEU A 106 18.68 -1.36 -6.96
C LEU A 106 19.44 -2.65 -6.58
N ALA A 107 18.82 -3.55 -5.81
CA ALA A 107 19.36 -4.87 -5.51
C ALA A 107 19.12 -5.92 -6.60
N GLY A 108 18.43 -5.55 -7.70
CA GLY A 108 18.19 -6.41 -8.85
C GLY A 108 16.77 -6.95 -8.99
N HIS A 109 15.87 -6.64 -8.07
CA HIS A 109 14.44 -6.98 -8.17
C HIS A 109 13.72 -5.97 -9.07
N HIS A 110 13.98 -6.03 -10.37
CA HIS A 110 13.52 -5.05 -11.35
C HIS A 110 11.99 -4.92 -11.48
N LYS A 111 11.23 -5.89 -10.96
CA LYS A 111 9.78 -5.85 -10.91
C LYS A 111 9.23 -5.21 -9.62
N ALA A 112 10.08 -4.85 -8.64
CA ALA A 112 9.62 -4.32 -7.37
C ALA A 112 8.60 -3.19 -7.57
N TRP A 113 7.43 -3.32 -6.93
CA TRP A 113 6.30 -2.41 -7.06
C TRP A 113 5.52 -2.29 -5.76
N MET A 114 5.32 -1.06 -5.27
CA MET A 114 4.56 -0.83 -4.03
C MET A 114 3.15 -0.31 -4.29
N MET A 115 2.26 -0.66 -3.40
CA MET A 115 0.93 -0.10 -3.21
C MET A 115 0.81 0.34 -1.75
N GLY A 116 0.48 1.63 -1.55
CA GLY A 116 0.46 2.26 -0.22
C GLY A 116 -0.87 2.15 0.51
N ALA A 117 -1.03 2.98 1.53
CA ALA A 117 -2.27 3.21 2.27
C ALA A 117 -2.83 4.59 1.92
N GLY A 118 -4.13 4.71 1.79
CA GLY A 118 -4.83 5.97 1.55
C GLY A 118 -4.52 6.66 0.22
N PRO A 119 -4.99 7.88 0.01
CA PRO A 119 -4.71 8.66 -1.18
C PRO A 119 -3.24 9.13 -1.20
N CYS A 120 -2.73 9.46 -2.39
CA CYS A 120 -1.40 10.06 -2.52
C CYS A 120 -1.38 11.48 -1.92
N ASP A 121 -0.49 11.69 -0.96
CA ASP A 121 -0.34 12.92 -0.15
C ASP A 121 0.98 13.67 -0.40
N ILE A 122 1.71 13.37 -1.48
CA ILE A 122 3.02 13.97 -1.80
C ILE A 122 2.91 15.48 -2.06
N CYS A 123 1.76 15.96 -2.52
CA CYS A 123 1.52 17.36 -2.86
C CYS A 123 0.37 17.91 -2.02
N ASP A 124 0.44 19.18 -1.61
CA ASP A 124 -0.64 19.87 -0.87
C ASP A 124 -1.99 19.82 -1.60
N SER A 125 -1.97 19.72 -2.92
CA SER A 125 -3.15 19.43 -3.73
C SER A 125 -2.78 18.67 -5.00
N CYS A 126 -3.58 17.68 -5.35
CA CYS A 126 -3.36 16.93 -6.59
C CYS A 126 -3.64 17.81 -7.83
N ALA A 127 -2.78 17.72 -8.83
CA ALA A 127 -2.84 18.53 -10.05
C ALA A 127 -4.07 18.19 -10.89
N LYS A 128 -5.20 18.89 -10.68
CA LYS A 128 -6.43 18.72 -11.47
C LYS A 128 -6.18 19.12 -12.92
N GLY A 129 -6.48 18.22 -13.86
CA GLY A 129 -6.38 18.47 -15.30
C GLY A 129 -4.96 18.66 -15.85
N ARG A 130 -3.92 18.47 -15.06
CA ARG A 130 -2.50 18.55 -15.43
C ARG A 130 -1.80 17.21 -15.21
N GLU A 131 -0.61 17.06 -15.77
CA GLU A 131 0.25 15.89 -15.45
C GLU A 131 0.68 15.91 -14.00
N CYS A 132 0.90 14.72 -13.43
CA CYS A 132 1.41 14.59 -12.08
C CYS A 132 2.81 15.24 -11.98
N PRO A 133 3.07 16.19 -11.05
CA PRO A 133 4.40 16.81 -10.93
C PRO A 133 5.46 15.86 -10.37
N THR A 134 5.03 14.78 -9.70
CA THR A 134 5.91 13.80 -9.03
C THR A 134 5.62 12.35 -9.46
N PRO A 135 5.52 12.04 -10.78
CA PRO A 135 5.06 10.72 -11.22
C PRO A 135 5.98 9.57 -10.78
N LYS A 136 7.26 9.88 -10.55
CA LYS A 136 8.26 8.90 -10.09
C LYS A 136 8.03 8.43 -8.64
N LYS A 137 7.30 9.20 -7.86
CA LYS A 137 7.00 8.89 -6.45
C LYS A 137 5.53 8.50 -6.22
N ALA A 138 4.64 8.97 -7.08
CA ALA A 138 3.20 8.69 -6.95
C ALA A 138 2.91 7.20 -7.11
N ARG A 139 2.27 6.61 -6.11
CA ARG A 139 1.84 5.21 -6.10
C ARG A 139 0.37 5.12 -5.70
N PRO A 140 -0.36 4.14 -6.21
CA PRO A 140 -1.72 3.88 -5.76
C PRO A 140 -1.72 3.22 -4.39
N SER A 141 -2.84 3.31 -3.70
CA SER A 141 -3.07 2.50 -2.49
C SER A 141 -3.51 1.08 -2.84
N MET A 142 -3.43 0.18 -1.85
CA MET A 142 -3.95 -1.18 -1.97
C MET A 142 -5.45 -1.15 -2.33
N GLU A 143 -6.24 -0.37 -1.62
CA GLU A 143 -7.68 -0.21 -1.85
C GLU A 143 -7.98 0.40 -3.22
N GLY A 144 -7.19 1.41 -3.63
CA GLY A 144 -7.30 2.02 -4.95
C GLY A 144 -7.09 1.01 -6.08
N CYS A 145 -6.22 0.02 -5.89
CA CYS A 145 -6.02 -1.10 -6.80
C CYS A 145 -7.10 -2.20 -6.67
N GLY A 146 -8.03 -2.07 -5.71
CA GLY A 146 -9.07 -3.06 -5.47
C GLY A 146 -8.63 -4.22 -4.58
N ILE A 147 -7.54 -4.07 -3.82
CA ILE A 147 -7.09 -5.10 -2.88
C ILE A 147 -7.95 -5.03 -1.61
N ASP A 148 -8.52 -6.17 -1.24
CA ASP A 148 -9.15 -6.39 0.06
C ASP A 148 -8.06 -6.47 1.13
N VAL A 149 -7.80 -5.33 1.79
CA VAL A 149 -6.77 -5.21 2.81
C VAL A 149 -7.07 -6.14 3.99
N PHE A 150 -8.34 -6.24 4.41
CA PHE A 150 -8.73 -7.10 5.52
C PHE A 150 -8.43 -8.58 5.26
N ALA A 151 -8.83 -9.08 4.09
CA ALA A 151 -8.55 -10.46 3.71
C ALA A 151 -7.05 -10.69 3.53
N THR A 152 -6.35 -9.79 2.86
CA THR A 152 -4.90 -9.89 2.62
C THR A 152 -4.11 -9.90 3.93
N VAL A 153 -4.41 -8.99 4.86
CA VAL A 153 -3.75 -8.90 6.17
C VAL A 153 -3.97 -10.16 6.99
N ARG A 154 -5.20 -10.68 7.00
CA ARG A 154 -5.54 -11.93 7.70
C ARG A 154 -4.85 -13.14 7.07
N ASN A 155 -4.76 -13.21 5.76
CA ASN A 155 -4.01 -14.26 5.05
C ASN A 155 -2.51 -14.23 5.40
N ALA A 156 -1.96 -13.04 5.66
CA ALA A 156 -0.59 -12.87 6.15
C ALA A 156 -0.41 -13.19 7.64
N GLY A 157 -1.47 -13.65 8.32
CA GLY A 157 -1.44 -13.95 9.77
C GLY A 157 -1.35 -12.71 10.67
N ARG A 158 -1.72 -11.53 10.14
CA ARG A 158 -1.73 -10.27 10.89
C ARG A 158 -3.15 -9.89 11.31
N THR A 159 -3.24 -9.00 12.30
CA THR A 159 -4.52 -8.53 12.86
C THR A 159 -4.92 -7.21 12.20
N ILE A 160 -6.17 -7.14 11.81
CA ILE A 160 -6.84 -5.92 11.35
C ILE A 160 -8.29 -5.96 11.78
N ASP A 161 -8.75 -4.91 12.44
CA ASP A 161 -10.10 -4.77 12.95
C ASP A 161 -10.78 -3.52 12.40
N VAL A 162 -12.11 -3.49 12.49
CA VAL A 162 -12.89 -2.32 12.14
C VAL A 162 -12.80 -1.32 13.30
N VAL A 163 -12.53 -0.07 12.97
CA VAL A 163 -12.57 1.05 13.92
C VAL A 163 -14.03 1.47 14.11
N TRP A 164 -14.52 1.45 15.35
CA TRP A 164 -15.89 1.83 15.71
C TRP A 164 -15.95 3.17 16.41
N ASP A 165 -14.94 3.47 17.23
CA ASP A 165 -14.88 4.67 18.05
C ASP A 165 -13.51 5.36 17.91
N GLU A 166 -13.46 6.67 18.17
CA GLU A 166 -12.23 7.49 18.09
C GLU A 166 -11.08 7.00 18.99
N GLY A 167 -11.39 6.21 20.02
CA GLY A 167 -10.42 5.63 20.94
C GLY A 167 -9.89 4.27 20.53
N ASP A 168 -10.42 3.69 19.45
CA ASP A 168 -9.97 2.39 18.97
C ASP A 168 -8.58 2.47 18.34
N GLU A 169 -7.82 1.38 18.51
CA GLU A 169 -6.57 1.19 17.80
C GLU A 169 -6.81 0.85 16.33
N TYR A 170 -6.04 1.46 15.44
CA TYR A 170 -6.02 1.09 14.03
C TYR A 170 -4.60 0.93 13.49
N ARG A 171 -4.49 0.41 12.28
CA ARG A 171 -3.22 0.14 11.60
C ARG A 171 -3.31 0.50 10.13
N PHE A 172 -2.21 0.98 9.59
CA PHE A 172 -2.04 1.13 8.16
C PHE A 172 -1.19 0.01 7.58
N PHE A 173 -1.54 -0.41 6.37
CA PHE A 173 -0.82 -1.43 5.63
C PHE A 173 -0.44 -0.96 4.23
N ALA A 174 0.74 -1.36 3.80
CA ALA A 174 1.21 -1.20 2.43
C ALA A 174 1.78 -2.53 1.93
N LEU A 175 1.73 -2.76 0.64
CA LEU A 175 2.25 -3.96 0.00
C LEU A 175 3.36 -3.61 -0.98
N VAL A 176 4.51 -4.28 -0.87
CA VAL A 176 5.58 -4.22 -1.86
C VAL A 176 5.71 -5.59 -2.50
N LEU A 177 5.29 -5.71 -3.76
CA LEU A 177 5.52 -6.90 -4.60
C LEU A 177 6.97 -6.92 -5.06
N VAL A 178 7.62 -8.09 -5.09
CA VAL A 178 9.07 -8.17 -5.33
C VAL A 178 9.43 -9.02 -6.54
N ASP A 179 8.99 -10.31 -6.60
CA ASP A 179 9.38 -11.24 -7.67
C ASP A 179 8.29 -12.26 -8.04
#